data_d58e5aba312a9e161f08f79f85aadd06
#
_entry.id   d58e5aba312a9e161f08f79f85aadd06
#
_cell.length_a   1.000
_cell.length_b   1.000
_cell.length_c   1.000
_cell.angle_alpha   90.00
_cell.angle_beta   90.00
_cell.angle_gamma   90.00
#
_symmetry.space_group_name_H-M   'P 1'
#
loop_
_entity.id
_entity.type
_entity.pdbx_description
1 polymer ?
#
loop_
_entity_poly.entity_id
_entity_poly.type
_entity_poly.pdbx_seq_one_letter_code
_entity_poly.pdbx_strand_id
1 'polypeptide(L)'
;LLMRMNTVLYEAPPQANIHVEGEVYSTHPFNPSSVENLINLRVQKGGGNYYTDSLGNVNVPGSGNATFSLEGLFAEVQTNGSVPTFNSQLSNTNVSFDNSNSTIQERTAFYSVNKIHDHLKSVFPTFTGLDYALETNIDVQGSCNAYYDGTINFFAEGNGCNATAKIPDVVYHEYGHGINNYRYGSGMWNGGLNEGYADIWAISLTQSPVLGYGWDISDPSVYVRRYDQDRKVYPQDLVGEVHADGEIIAGAFWDTYLNLNDMSQMLNLFKYTFDGAPDGPNGTEGIIYTDVLVEVLFADDNDANLTNGTPNDIAIIQAFALHGITLLSNAVIAHSPVSLAPGNIDINISANISATYSWALSSANCFYRVNDNQNWNALSMTANGNNFTATIPAQSNGNIIAYYISLTDNYGFES
;
A
#
# COMPACT_ATOMS: atom_id res chain seq x y z
N LEU A 1 27.12 33.44 67.76
CA LEU A 1 27.42 32.54 66.60
C LEU A 1 26.89 33.24 65.34
N LEU A 2 27.80 33.75 64.49
CA LEU A 2 27.42 34.27 63.17
C LEU A 2 27.45 33.10 62.20
N MET A 3 26.27 32.60 61.81
CA MET A 3 26.11 31.69 60.70
C MET A 3 26.24 32.44 59.37
N ARG A 4 27.26 32.12 58.60
CA ARG A 4 27.39 32.62 57.22
C ARG A 4 26.75 31.56 56.30
N MET A 5 25.59 31.89 55.72
CA MET A 5 24.92 31.07 54.73
C MET A 5 25.51 31.38 53.37
N ASN A 6 26.20 30.40 52.74
CA ASN A 6 26.66 30.50 51.36
C ASN A 6 25.58 29.87 50.49
N THR A 7 24.96 30.67 49.63
CA THR A 7 24.08 30.15 48.57
C THR A 7 24.96 29.90 47.29
N VAL A 8 24.95 28.68 46.80
CA VAL A 8 25.51 28.34 45.51
C VAL A 8 24.35 28.36 44.52
N LEU A 9 24.42 29.26 43.55
CA LEU A 9 23.52 29.23 42.39
C LEU A 9 24.08 28.19 41.41
N TYR A 10 23.28 27.15 41.19
CA TYR A 10 23.52 26.20 40.10
C TYR A 10 22.95 26.85 38.83
N GLU A 11 23.76 27.39 37.97
CA GLU A 11 23.35 27.75 36.63
C GLU A 11 23.25 26.45 35.79
N ALA A 12 22.13 26.32 35.03
CA ALA A 12 22.06 25.28 34.02
C ALA A 12 23.23 25.41 33.03
N PRO A 13 23.87 24.34 32.65
CA PRO A 13 24.95 24.45 31.64
C PRO A 13 24.43 25.13 30.38
N PRO A 14 25.27 25.95 29.72
CA PRO A 14 24.86 26.60 28.48
C PRO A 14 24.38 25.53 27.49
N GLN A 15 23.27 25.79 26.83
CA GLN A 15 22.70 24.90 25.79
C GLN A 15 22.99 25.51 24.42
N ALA A 16 23.47 24.68 23.50
CA ALA A 16 23.58 25.01 22.10
C ALA A 16 22.28 24.58 21.38
N ASN A 17 21.63 25.51 20.73
CA ASN A 17 20.51 25.24 19.82
C ASN A 17 21.08 25.12 18.40
N ILE A 18 20.94 23.94 17.82
CA ILE A 18 21.54 23.58 16.54
C ILE A 18 20.42 23.12 15.60
N HIS A 19 20.44 23.64 14.41
CA HIS A 19 19.61 23.18 13.30
C HIS A 19 20.40 22.17 12.47
N VAL A 20 19.78 21.02 12.16
CA VAL A 20 20.39 19.94 11.37
C VAL A 20 19.58 19.73 10.09
N GLU A 21 20.27 19.79 8.97
CA GLU A 21 19.70 19.68 7.64
C GLU A 21 20.56 18.78 6.75
N GLY A 22 20.02 18.37 5.60
CA GLY A 22 20.76 17.63 4.59
C GLY A 22 20.17 17.79 3.20
N GLU A 23 21.02 17.70 2.20
CA GLU A 23 20.61 17.68 0.80
C GLU A 23 20.07 16.28 0.45
N VAL A 24 18.81 16.20 -0.01
CA VAL A 24 18.09 14.96 -0.31
C VAL A 24 17.32 15.05 -1.63
N TYR A 25 16.94 13.93 -2.19
CA TYR A 25 15.84 13.88 -3.15
C TYR A 25 14.53 13.76 -2.36
N SER A 26 13.72 14.81 -2.36
CA SER A 26 12.42 14.80 -1.66
C SER A 26 11.30 14.16 -2.49
N THR A 27 11.53 13.92 -3.78
CA THR A 27 10.60 13.30 -4.72
C THR A 27 11.27 12.16 -5.50
N HIS A 28 12.10 12.48 -6.51
CA HIS A 28 12.80 11.48 -7.35
C HIS A 28 14.09 12.09 -7.95
N PRO A 29 15.06 11.27 -8.40
CA PRO A 29 16.38 11.74 -8.84
C PRO A 29 16.40 12.68 -10.07
N PHE A 30 15.34 12.72 -10.86
CA PHE A 30 15.25 13.67 -11.99
C PHE A 30 14.78 15.06 -11.58
N ASN A 31 14.27 15.23 -10.37
CA ASN A 31 14.03 16.56 -9.81
C ASN A 31 15.29 17.05 -9.10
N PRO A 32 15.49 18.38 -9.04
CA PRO A 32 16.56 18.93 -8.23
C PRO A 32 16.47 18.45 -6.78
N SER A 33 17.62 18.13 -6.18
CA SER A 33 17.70 17.89 -4.75
C SER A 33 17.32 19.17 -3.98
N SER A 34 16.81 18.98 -2.77
CA SER A 34 16.46 20.07 -1.84
C SER A 34 17.18 19.88 -0.51
N VAL A 35 17.40 20.97 0.20
CA VAL A 35 17.88 20.93 1.58
C VAL A 35 16.67 20.79 2.49
N GLU A 36 16.64 19.71 3.26
CA GLU A 36 15.52 19.36 4.13
C GLU A 36 15.98 19.19 5.57
N ASN A 37 15.06 19.42 6.51
CA ASN A 37 15.30 19.17 7.93
C ASN A 37 15.51 17.68 8.19
N LEU A 38 16.59 17.31 8.87
CA LEU A 38 16.80 15.93 9.32
C LEU A 38 16.20 15.78 10.72
N ILE A 39 14.96 15.31 10.77
CA ILE A 39 14.18 15.14 12.00
C ILE A 39 14.52 13.82 12.68
N ASN A 40 14.32 13.76 14.01
CA ASN A 40 14.61 12.57 14.83
C ASN A 40 16.07 12.08 14.80
N LEU A 41 16.99 12.89 14.24
CA LEU A 41 18.38 12.55 14.08
C LEU A 41 19.11 12.60 15.44
N ARG A 42 19.97 11.62 15.69
CA ARG A 42 20.76 11.52 16.91
C ARG A 42 21.97 12.42 16.90
N VAL A 43 22.08 13.22 17.96
CA VAL A 43 23.28 14.00 18.31
C VAL A 43 23.84 13.51 19.63
N GLN A 44 25.10 13.07 19.66
CA GLN A 44 25.72 12.48 20.82
C GLN A 44 26.73 13.43 21.46
N LYS A 45 26.62 13.63 22.78
CA LYS A 45 27.52 14.50 23.54
C LYS A 45 27.71 13.99 24.95
N GLY A 46 28.98 13.76 25.35
CA GLY A 46 29.33 13.42 26.72
C GLY A 46 28.63 12.16 27.27
N GLY A 47 28.31 11.20 26.41
CA GLY A 47 27.55 9.99 26.75
C GLY A 47 26.04 10.15 26.74
N GLY A 48 25.51 11.37 26.50
CA GLY A 48 24.06 11.61 26.30
C GLY A 48 23.69 11.59 24.81
N ASN A 49 22.47 11.15 24.53
CA ASN A 49 21.83 11.20 23.20
C ASN A 49 20.76 12.29 23.20
N TYR A 50 20.76 13.12 22.19
CA TYR A 50 19.81 14.19 21.94
C TYR A 50 19.28 14.00 20.53
N TYR A 51 18.01 14.36 20.29
CA TYR A 51 17.36 14.13 19.00
C TYR A 51 16.80 15.42 18.45
N THR A 52 16.88 15.58 17.13
CA THR A 52 16.27 16.72 16.46
C THR A 52 14.75 16.62 16.50
N ASP A 53 14.11 17.78 16.64
CA ASP A 53 12.64 17.90 16.60
C ASP A 53 12.09 17.92 15.16
N SER A 54 10.79 18.14 15.00
CA SER A 54 10.10 18.20 13.70
C SER A 54 10.55 19.34 12.80
N LEU A 55 11.35 20.28 13.32
CA LEU A 55 11.95 21.39 12.58
C LEU A 55 13.46 21.20 12.37
N GLY A 56 14.00 20.02 12.70
CA GLY A 56 15.43 19.74 12.62
C GLY A 56 16.27 20.37 13.73
N ASN A 57 15.67 20.95 14.78
CA ASN A 57 16.40 21.59 15.86
C ASN A 57 16.68 20.64 17.00
N VAL A 58 17.86 20.79 17.62
CA VAL A 58 18.25 20.05 18.81
C VAL A 58 18.93 20.95 19.84
N ASN A 59 18.59 20.79 21.11
CA ASN A 59 19.24 21.45 22.23
C ASN A 59 20.24 20.52 22.88
N VAL A 60 21.54 20.84 22.78
CA VAL A 60 22.62 20.03 23.30
C VAL A 60 23.35 20.81 24.42
N PRO A 61 23.48 20.26 25.64
CA PRO A 61 24.17 20.95 26.73
C PRO A 61 25.69 20.98 26.54
N GLY A 62 26.30 22.06 27.00
CA GLY A 62 27.75 22.24 27.02
C GLY A 62 28.32 22.95 25.79
N SER A 63 29.60 22.77 25.57
CA SER A 63 30.40 23.39 24.49
C SER A 63 31.35 22.36 23.87
N GLY A 64 32.05 22.72 22.79
CA GLY A 64 32.98 21.84 22.07
C GLY A 64 32.26 20.95 21.04
N ASN A 65 32.84 19.80 20.71
CA ASN A 65 32.30 18.92 19.67
C ASN A 65 31.15 18.05 20.17
N ALA A 66 30.18 17.80 19.27
CA ALA A 66 29.21 16.73 19.35
C ALA A 66 29.28 15.85 18.09
N THR A 67 28.81 14.63 18.19
CA THR A 67 28.77 13.67 17.09
C THR A 67 27.36 13.62 16.51
N PHE A 68 27.26 13.78 15.20
CA PHE A 68 26.03 13.72 14.41
C PHE A 68 26.04 12.45 13.57
N SER A 69 24.96 11.67 13.58
CA SER A 69 24.87 10.39 12.89
C SER A 69 23.56 10.29 12.10
N LEU A 70 23.60 9.67 10.89
CA LEU A 70 22.36 9.27 10.16
C LEU A 70 21.73 8.03 10.84
N GLU A 71 21.56 8.14 12.13
CA GLU A 71 20.86 7.24 13.03
C GLU A 71 19.98 8.11 13.94
N GLY A 72 18.80 7.63 14.26
CA GLY A 72 17.87 8.42 15.04
C GLY A 72 16.84 7.59 15.79
N LEU A 73 15.65 8.15 15.99
CA LEU A 73 14.58 7.44 16.69
C LEU A 73 14.00 6.31 15.84
N PHE A 74 13.90 6.50 14.51
CA PHE A 74 13.15 5.61 13.63
C PHE A 74 13.95 5.08 12.43
N ALA A 75 15.16 5.54 12.22
CA ALA A 75 16.04 5.12 11.15
C ALA A 75 17.47 4.90 11.64
N GLU A 76 18.13 3.84 11.19
CA GLU A 76 19.56 3.61 11.29
C GLU A 76 20.08 3.32 9.89
N VAL A 77 20.58 4.36 9.20
CA VAL A 77 21.07 4.24 7.83
C VAL A 77 22.52 3.80 7.85
N GLN A 78 22.82 2.75 7.09
CA GLN A 78 24.18 2.25 7.01
C GLN A 78 24.57 1.77 5.61
N THR A 79 25.84 1.97 5.27
CA THR A 79 26.47 1.43 4.06
C THR A 79 27.60 0.49 4.47
N ASN A 80 27.53 -0.78 4.06
CA ASN A 80 28.51 -1.81 4.46
C ASN A 80 28.72 -1.89 6.00
N GLY A 81 27.63 -1.77 6.76
CA GLY A 81 27.66 -1.85 8.22
C GLY A 81 28.22 -0.60 8.92
N SER A 82 28.35 0.51 8.21
CA SER A 82 28.86 1.78 8.74
C SER A 82 27.80 2.87 8.63
N VAL A 83 27.46 3.47 9.77
CA VAL A 83 26.54 4.64 9.83
C VAL A 83 27.32 5.90 9.53
N PRO A 84 26.90 6.76 8.57
CA PRO A 84 27.51 8.05 8.33
C PRO A 84 27.49 8.93 9.59
N THR A 85 28.68 9.33 10.02
CA THR A 85 28.89 9.99 11.31
C THR A 85 30.02 11.00 11.21
N PHE A 86 29.81 12.20 11.76
CA PHE A 86 30.88 13.20 11.84
C PHE A 86 30.74 14.08 13.09
N ASN A 87 31.83 14.80 13.41
CA ASN A 87 31.87 15.71 14.54
C ASN A 87 31.73 17.16 14.09
N SER A 88 30.91 17.93 14.80
CA SER A 88 30.77 19.38 14.61
C SER A 88 30.83 20.11 15.95
N GLN A 89 31.28 21.37 15.91
CA GLN A 89 31.32 22.25 17.07
C GLN A 89 29.91 22.69 17.45
N LEU A 90 29.59 22.63 18.74
CA LEU A 90 28.29 23.12 19.26
C LEU A 90 28.14 24.66 19.15
N SER A 91 29.19 25.39 18.77
CA SER A 91 29.11 26.81 18.41
C SER A 91 28.49 27.05 17.03
N ASN A 92 28.42 26.04 16.19
CA ASN A 92 27.75 26.12 14.89
C ASN A 92 26.24 26.03 15.11
N THR A 93 25.51 27.02 14.61
CA THR A 93 24.04 27.03 14.71
C THR A 93 23.37 26.15 13.66
N ASN A 94 24.06 25.88 12.54
CA ASN A 94 23.62 24.99 11.47
C ASN A 94 24.67 23.91 11.24
N VAL A 95 24.19 22.67 11.09
CA VAL A 95 25.00 21.49 10.79
C VAL A 95 24.36 20.79 9.60
N SER A 96 25.13 20.62 8.53
CA SER A 96 24.61 20.03 7.29
C SER A 96 25.26 18.68 7.00
N PHE A 97 24.43 17.73 6.64
CA PHE A 97 24.86 16.50 5.97
C PHE A 97 24.95 16.77 4.47
N ASP A 98 26.15 16.60 3.92
CA ASP A 98 26.46 16.86 2.51
C ASP A 98 27.43 15.79 1.96
N ASN A 99 27.90 15.97 0.71
CA ASN A 99 28.77 14.98 0.05
C ASN A 99 30.17 14.86 0.67
N SER A 100 30.53 15.68 1.67
CA SER A 100 31.78 15.54 2.40
C SER A 100 31.71 14.54 3.57
N ASN A 101 30.50 14.20 4.03
CA ASN A 101 30.27 13.39 5.23
C ASN A 101 29.25 12.24 5.05
N SER A 102 28.49 12.24 3.96
CA SER A 102 27.52 11.22 3.61
C SER A 102 27.21 11.24 2.11
N THR A 103 26.60 10.19 1.59
CA THR A 103 26.09 10.18 0.22
C THR A 103 24.65 10.71 0.15
N ILE A 104 24.20 11.14 -1.03
CA ILE A 104 22.83 11.65 -1.17
C ILE A 104 21.79 10.56 -0.95
N GLN A 105 22.07 9.30 -1.34
CA GLN A 105 21.17 8.17 -1.11
C GLN A 105 21.01 7.83 0.39
N GLU A 106 22.07 7.96 1.18
CA GLU A 106 22.02 7.77 2.65
C GLU A 106 21.14 8.83 3.31
N ARG A 107 21.30 10.09 2.91
CA ARG A 107 20.48 11.20 3.42
C ARG A 107 19.03 11.08 2.98
N THR A 108 18.79 10.74 1.72
CA THR A 108 17.44 10.53 1.17
C THR A 108 16.73 9.41 1.88
N ALA A 109 17.40 8.27 2.13
CA ALA A 109 16.82 7.16 2.87
C ALA A 109 16.48 7.56 4.32
N PHE A 110 17.39 8.24 5.04
CA PHE A 110 17.13 8.72 6.40
C PHE A 110 15.90 9.66 6.45
N TYR A 111 15.86 10.63 5.55
CA TYR A 111 14.73 11.55 5.41
C TYR A 111 13.42 10.79 5.12
N SER A 112 13.45 9.87 4.15
CA SER A 112 12.28 9.13 3.69
C SER A 112 11.71 8.20 4.76
N VAL A 113 12.56 7.48 5.50
CA VAL A 113 12.11 6.62 6.62
C VAL A 113 11.40 7.43 7.70
N ASN A 114 11.93 8.60 8.06
CA ASN A 114 11.27 9.46 9.04
C ASN A 114 9.93 10.01 8.50
N LYS A 115 9.83 10.33 7.21
CA LYS A 115 8.59 10.80 6.56
C LYS A 115 7.50 9.73 6.55
N ILE A 116 7.82 8.51 6.16
CA ILE A 116 6.83 7.42 6.14
C ILE A 116 6.44 6.99 7.55
N HIS A 117 7.37 7.05 8.52
CA HIS A 117 7.04 6.83 9.93
C HIS A 117 6.02 7.85 10.44
N ASP A 118 6.22 9.15 10.19
CA ASP A 118 5.26 10.19 10.56
C ASP A 118 3.91 9.97 9.87
N HIS A 119 3.91 9.53 8.60
CA HIS A 119 2.69 9.18 7.88
C HIS A 119 1.98 7.98 8.54
N LEU A 120 2.69 6.91 8.86
CA LEU A 120 2.17 5.78 9.64
C LEU A 120 1.52 6.25 10.95
N LYS A 121 2.19 7.13 11.71
CA LYS A 121 1.66 7.65 12.99
C LYS A 121 0.41 8.52 12.78
N SER A 122 0.24 9.17 11.63
CA SER A 122 -0.99 9.90 11.30
C SER A 122 -2.18 8.94 11.08
N VAL A 123 -1.94 7.75 10.57
CA VAL A 123 -2.97 6.71 10.32
C VAL A 123 -3.21 5.85 11.57
N PHE A 124 -2.13 5.42 12.23
CA PHE A 124 -2.15 4.57 13.43
C PHE A 124 -1.41 5.24 14.61
N PRO A 125 -1.98 6.25 15.28
CA PRO A 125 -1.28 7.02 16.32
C PRO A 125 -0.76 6.19 17.50
N THR A 126 -1.44 5.10 17.82
CA THR A 126 -1.11 4.22 18.96
C THR A 126 -0.24 3.02 18.58
N PHE A 127 0.02 2.81 17.29
CA PHE A 127 0.86 1.70 16.84
C PHE A 127 2.33 1.98 17.14
N THR A 128 2.99 1.01 17.77
CA THR A 128 4.39 1.13 18.22
C THR A 128 5.33 0.08 17.61
N GLY A 129 4.84 -0.73 16.69
CA GLY A 129 5.62 -1.85 16.11
C GLY A 129 6.89 -1.40 15.36
N LEU A 130 6.91 -0.18 14.83
CA LEU A 130 8.06 0.42 14.13
C LEU A 130 8.61 1.66 14.86
N ASP A 131 8.30 1.87 16.14
CA ASP A 131 8.85 2.95 16.97
C ASP A 131 10.27 2.59 17.46
N TYR A 132 11.15 2.27 16.53
CA TYR A 132 12.57 2.00 16.79
C TYR A 132 13.43 2.37 15.57
N ALA A 133 14.73 2.50 15.75
CA ALA A 133 15.66 2.77 14.66
C ALA A 133 15.69 1.55 13.71
N LEU A 134 14.91 1.62 12.61
CA LEU A 134 14.87 0.56 11.60
C LEU A 134 16.17 0.55 10.81
N GLU A 135 16.84 -0.59 10.78
CA GLU A 135 18.04 -0.79 10.00
C GLU A 135 17.74 -0.62 8.51
N THR A 136 18.46 0.31 7.89
CA THR A 136 18.26 0.77 6.52
C THR A 136 19.57 0.64 5.76
N ASN A 137 19.71 -0.43 4.98
CA ASN A 137 20.94 -0.81 4.31
C ASN A 137 21.00 -0.17 2.90
N ILE A 138 22.04 0.62 2.67
CA ILE A 138 22.27 1.37 1.44
C ILE A 138 23.40 0.73 0.62
N ASP A 139 23.26 0.80 -0.71
CA ASP A 139 24.21 0.25 -1.68
C ASP A 139 24.48 -1.25 -1.46
N VAL A 140 23.42 -2.00 -1.13
CA VAL A 140 23.46 -3.47 -1.07
C VAL A 140 23.91 -4.01 -2.43
N GLN A 141 24.69 -5.09 -2.39
CA GLN A 141 25.24 -5.69 -3.62
C GLN A 141 24.12 -6.18 -4.55
N GLY A 142 24.10 -5.65 -5.75
CA GLY A 142 23.07 -5.87 -6.76
C GLY A 142 22.68 -4.57 -7.40
N SER A 143 21.63 -4.59 -8.22
CA SER A 143 21.07 -3.40 -8.87
C SER A 143 19.61 -3.64 -9.24
N CYS A 144 18.85 -2.58 -9.50
CA CYS A 144 17.48 -2.65 -9.96
C CYS A 144 16.54 -3.41 -9.00
N ASN A 145 16.74 -3.30 -7.68
CA ASN A 145 15.85 -3.86 -6.69
C ASN A 145 15.96 -3.16 -5.33
N ALA A 146 14.97 -3.38 -4.48
CA ALA A 146 14.97 -3.14 -3.05
C ALA A 146 14.19 -4.28 -2.40
N TYR A 147 14.31 -4.50 -1.08
CA TYR A 147 13.54 -5.53 -0.39
C TYR A 147 13.47 -5.30 1.12
N TYR A 148 12.41 -5.85 1.72
CA TYR A 148 12.23 -5.96 3.17
C TYR A 148 12.41 -7.40 3.65
N ASP A 149 13.23 -7.59 4.70
CA ASP A 149 13.43 -8.88 5.36
C ASP A 149 13.44 -8.79 6.91
N GLY A 150 12.85 -7.71 7.42
CA GLY A 150 12.94 -7.27 8.80
C GLY A 150 13.81 -6.02 8.92
N THR A 151 14.63 -5.75 7.92
CA THR A 151 15.35 -4.52 7.62
C THR A 151 14.92 -4.02 6.24
N ILE A 152 15.21 -2.78 5.87
CA ILE A 152 14.98 -2.30 4.51
C ILE A 152 16.29 -2.19 3.75
N ASN A 153 16.33 -2.72 2.53
CA ASN A 153 17.56 -2.96 1.79
C ASN A 153 17.47 -2.36 0.38
N PHE A 154 18.38 -1.46 0.04
CA PHE A 154 18.40 -0.72 -1.20
C PHE A 154 19.65 -1.02 -2.02
N PHE A 155 19.45 -1.50 -3.25
CA PHE A 155 20.55 -1.88 -4.13
C PHE A 155 21.30 -0.66 -4.67
N ALA A 156 22.60 -0.86 -4.90
CA ALA A 156 23.49 0.12 -5.50
C ALA A 156 23.07 0.49 -6.94
N GLU A 157 23.54 1.63 -7.41
CA GLU A 157 23.42 2.05 -8.80
C GLU A 157 24.14 1.04 -9.73
N GLY A 158 23.45 0.60 -10.80
CA GLY A 158 24.00 -0.35 -11.74
C GLY A 158 22.97 -0.86 -12.76
N ASN A 159 23.44 -1.48 -13.83
CA ASN A 159 22.61 -2.09 -14.89
C ASN A 159 21.52 -1.16 -15.46
N GLY A 160 21.79 0.15 -15.51
CA GLY A 160 20.85 1.16 -15.99
C GLY A 160 19.90 1.70 -14.94
N CYS A 161 19.91 1.16 -13.73
CA CYS A 161 19.08 1.65 -12.63
C CYS A 161 19.84 2.58 -11.70
N ASN A 162 19.14 3.59 -11.15
CA ASN A 162 19.64 4.37 -10.04
C ASN A 162 19.81 3.52 -8.77
N ALA A 163 20.62 4.00 -7.82
CA ALA A 163 20.58 3.49 -6.46
C ALA A 163 19.18 3.69 -5.91
N THR A 164 18.50 2.61 -5.51
CA THR A 164 17.07 2.63 -5.20
C THR A 164 16.74 3.46 -3.96
N ALA A 165 17.70 3.67 -3.07
CA ALA A 165 17.58 4.60 -1.93
C ALA A 165 17.50 6.10 -2.33
N LYS A 166 17.78 6.45 -3.59
CA LYS A 166 17.56 7.82 -4.11
C LYS A 166 16.10 8.11 -4.43
N ILE A 167 15.22 7.10 -4.37
CA ILE A 167 13.84 7.15 -4.84
C ILE A 167 12.92 7.04 -3.62
N PRO A 168 12.41 8.15 -3.07
CA PRO A 168 11.66 8.16 -1.81
C PRO A 168 10.46 7.21 -1.77
N ASP A 169 9.68 7.11 -2.86
CA ASP A 169 8.50 6.25 -2.91
C ASP A 169 8.86 4.76 -2.87
N VAL A 170 10.03 4.36 -3.35
CA VAL A 170 10.57 3.02 -3.15
C VAL A 170 10.93 2.79 -1.67
N VAL A 171 11.49 3.81 -0.99
CA VAL A 171 11.75 3.71 0.47
C VAL A 171 10.43 3.57 1.24
N TYR A 172 9.38 4.29 0.84
CA TYR A 172 8.05 4.19 1.46
C TYR A 172 7.43 2.82 1.23
N HIS A 173 7.60 2.22 0.05
CA HIS A 173 7.12 0.89 -0.28
C HIS A 173 7.78 -0.17 0.62
N GLU A 174 9.11 -0.18 0.73
CA GLU A 174 9.83 -1.15 1.58
C GLU A 174 9.46 -0.98 3.06
N TYR A 175 9.29 0.25 3.52
CA TYR A 175 8.78 0.51 4.86
C TYR A 175 7.33 0.01 5.02
N GLY A 176 6.53 0.08 3.97
CA GLY A 176 5.16 -0.44 3.89
C GLY A 176 5.09 -1.94 4.19
N HIS A 177 6.04 -2.74 3.69
CA HIS A 177 6.15 -4.16 4.06
C HIS A 177 6.38 -4.34 5.56
N GLY A 178 7.18 -3.48 6.19
CA GLY A 178 7.36 -3.47 7.64
C GLY A 178 6.05 -3.19 8.38
N ILE A 179 5.25 -2.22 7.91
CA ILE A 179 3.93 -1.93 8.48
C ILE A 179 3.03 -3.17 8.36
N ASN A 180 2.94 -3.75 7.18
CA ASN A 180 2.14 -4.94 6.90
C ASN A 180 2.55 -6.10 7.82
N ASN A 181 3.85 -6.38 7.93
CA ASN A 181 4.38 -7.45 8.76
C ASN A 181 3.98 -7.30 10.23
N TYR A 182 4.11 -6.10 10.79
CA TYR A 182 3.78 -5.87 12.20
C TYR A 182 2.27 -5.82 12.45
N ARG A 183 1.48 -5.28 11.53
CA ARG A 183 0.02 -5.20 11.66
C ARG A 183 -0.66 -6.57 11.56
N TYR A 184 -0.17 -7.46 10.69
CA TYR A 184 -0.65 -8.83 10.56
C TYR A 184 -0.02 -9.79 11.59
N GLY A 185 1.03 -9.35 12.32
CA GLY A 185 1.64 -10.08 13.43
C GLY A 185 2.45 -11.32 13.08
N SER A 186 2.19 -11.97 11.94
CA SER A 186 2.93 -13.13 11.39
C SER A 186 3.34 -12.91 9.93
N GLY A 187 3.19 -11.68 9.44
CA GLY A 187 3.31 -11.33 8.03
C GLY A 187 2.04 -11.67 7.24
N MET A 188 1.93 -11.08 6.06
CA MET A 188 0.87 -11.40 5.11
C MET A 188 1.28 -12.60 4.27
N TRP A 189 0.36 -13.55 4.07
CA TRP A 189 0.62 -14.78 3.33
C TRP A 189 0.36 -14.62 1.84
N ASN A 190 -0.56 -13.72 1.46
CA ASN A 190 -0.78 -13.39 0.08
C ASN A 190 0.22 -12.33 -0.38
N GLY A 191 1.08 -12.71 -1.33
CA GLY A 191 2.13 -11.82 -1.84
C GLY A 191 1.57 -10.63 -2.58
N GLY A 192 0.56 -10.80 -3.43
CA GLY A 192 -0.08 -9.71 -4.16
C GLY A 192 -0.74 -8.69 -3.24
N LEU A 193 -1.42 -9.15 -2.18
CA LEU A 193 -1.98 -8.24 -1.18
C LEU A 193 -0.88 -7.47 -0.44
N ASN A 194 0.22 -8.13 -0.08
CA ASN A 194 1.34 -7.50 0.63
C ASN A 194 2.01 -6.42 -0.24
N GLU A 195 2.26 -6.71 -1.51
CA GLU A 195 2.81 -5.74 -2.48
C GLU A 195 1.85 -4.55 -2.69
N GLY A 196 0.58 -4.84 -2.94
CA GLY A 196 -0.42 -3.81 -3.14
C GLY A 196 -0.57 -2.88 -1.93
N TYR A 197 -0.53 -3.42 -0.71
CA TYR A 197 -0.59 -2.62 0.51
C TYR A 197 0.69 -1.79 0.72
N ALA A 198 1.85 -2.31 0.39
CA ALA A 198 3.10 -1.55 0.41
C ALA A 198 3.05 -0.36 -0.58
N ASP A 199 2.49 -0.59 -1.77
CA ASP A 199 2.26 0.49 -2.74
C ASP A 199 1.26 1.53 -2.25
N ILE A 200 0.16 1.11 -1.59
CA ILE A 200 -0.83 2.05 -1.01
C ILE A 200 -0.16 2.98 0.01
N TRP A 201 0.73 2.48 0.86
CA TRP A 201 1.51 3.32 1.78
C TRP A 201 2.32 4.37 1.02
N ALA A 202 3.01 3.99 -0.05
CA ALA A 202 3.84 4.88 -0.85
C ALA A 202 3.02 5.93 -1.60
N ILE A 203 1.99 5.52 -2.38
CA ILE A 203 1.17 6.43 -3.18
C ILE A 203 0.30 7.35 -2.32
N SER A 204 -0.10 6.91 -1.13
CA SER A 204 -0.88 7.76 -0.22
C SER A 204 -0.03 8.91 0.35
N LEU A 205 1.24 8.68 0.65
CA LEU A 205 2.14 9.72 1.12
C LEU A 205 2.54 10.68 0.00
N THR A 206 2.84 10.16 -1.20
CA THR A 206 3.23 10.98 -2.35
C THR A 206 2.04 11.68 -3.00
N GLN A 207 0.83 11.17 -2.83
CA GLN A 207 -0.38 11.56 -3.57
C GLN A 207 -0.16 11.51 -5.09
N SER A 208 0.67 10.59 -5.54
CA SER A 208 1.01 10.35 -6.95
C SER A 208 0.57 8.96 -7.37
N PRO A 209 -0.02 8.79 -8.58
CA PRO A 209 -0.38 7.47 -9.09
C PRO A 209 0.84 6.66 -9.56
N VAL A 210 2.03 7.23 -9.52
CA VAL A 210 3.24 6.62 -10.05
C VAL A 210 4.21 6.31 -8.92
N LEU A 211 4.75 5.11 -8.95
CA LEU A 211 5.77 4.61 -8.04
C LEU A 211 7.06 4.34 -8.84
N GLY A 212 8.19 4.78 -8.28
CA GLY A 212 9.51 4.48 -8.81
C GLY A 212 9.94 5.38 -9.97
N TYR A 213 9.51 6.63 -10.04
CA TYR A 213 10.12 7.61 -10.95
C TYR A 213 11.62 7.79 -10.64
N GLY A 214 12.42 7.71 -11.70
CA GLY A 214 13.88 7.75 -11.56
C GLY A 214 14.49 6.37 -11.33
N TRP A 215 13.74 5.31 -11.57
CA TRP A 215 14.28 3.94 -11.57
C TRP A 215 15.38 3.77 -12.64
N ASP A 216 15.12 4.17 -13.87
CA ASP A 216 16.15 4.24 -14.92
C ASP A 216 17.02 5.50 -14.73
N ILE A 217 18.33 5.36 -14.90
CA ILE A 217 19.29 6.44 -14.65
C ILE A 217 19.26 7.52 -15.75
N SER A 218 18.76 7.20 -16.94
CA SER A 218 18.83 8.04 -18.14
C SER A 218 17.48 8.42 -18.72
N ASP A 219 16.43 7.63 -18.43
CA ASP A 219 15.10 7.83 -19.00
C ASP A 219 14.07 8.23 -17.92
N PRO A 220 13.68 9.50 -17.84
CA PRO A 220 12.71 9.98 -16.87
C PRO A 220 11.27 9.47 -17.12
N SER A 221 11.01 8.83 -18.25
CA SER A 221 9.70 8.24 -18.54
C SER A 221 9.51 6.85 -17.93
N VAL A 222 10.59 6.22 -17.48
CA VAL A 222 10.56 4.89 -16.84
C VAL A 222 10.15 5.02 -15.38
N TYR A 223 9.23 4.17 -14.98
CA TYR A 223 8.73 4.02 -13.62
C TYR A 223 8.53 2.53 -13.31
N VAL A 224 8.32 2.21 -12.05
CA VAL A 224 8.11 0.82 -11.62
C VAL A 224 6.64 0.41 -11.85
N ARG A 225 5.68 1.18 -11.31
CA ARG A 225 4.23 0.91 -11.43
C ARG A 225 3.45 2.21 -11.58
N ARG A 226 2.21 2.10 -12.11
CA ARG A 226 1.36 3.27 -12.33
C ARG A 226 -0.13 2.94 -12.26
N TYR A 227 -0.91 3.72 -11.52
CA TYR A 227 -2.28 3.44 -11.13
C TYR A 227 -3.37 4.27 -11.84
N ASP A 228 -3.02 5.31 -12.59
CA ASP A 228 -3.96 6.15 -13.35
C ASP A 228 -4.09 5.75 -14.82
N GLN A 229 -3.35 4.72 -15.26
CA GLN A 229 -3.35 4.18 -16.61
C GLN A 229 -3.25 2.65 -16.56
N ASP A 230 -3.77 1.97 -17.60
CA ASP A 230 -3.64 0.52 -17.79
C ASP A 230 -4.07 -0.29 -16.55
N ARG A 231 -5.28 0.04 -16.02
CA ARG A 231 -5.82 -0.61 -14.83
C ARG A 231 -5.73 -2.13 -14.92
N LYS A 232 -5.21 -2.74 -13.88
CA LYS A 232 -5.16 -4.20 -13.74
C LYS A 232 -6.50 -4.70 -13.20
N VAL A 233 -7.00 -5.79 -13.78
CA VAL A 233 -8.37 -6.30 -13.54
C VAL A 233 -8.33 -7.77 -13.14
N TYR A 234 -8.94 -8.10 -12.02
CA TYR A 234 -9.17 -9.46 -11.56
C TYR A 234 -10.32 -10.11 -12.36
N PRO A 235 -10.25 -11.37 -12.77
CA PRO A 235 -9.07 -12.26 -12.71
C PRO A 235 -8.17 -12.18 -13.95
N GLN A 236 -8.47 -11.31 -14.94
CA GLN A 236 -7.85 -11.30 -16.26
C GLN A 236 -6.35 -11.00 -16.23
N ASP A 237 -5.92 -10.14 -15.29
CA ASP A 237 -4.54 -9.67 -15.17
C ASP A 237 -3.76 -10.38 -14.05
N LEU A 238 -4.34 -11.41 -13.40
CA LEU A 238 -3.58 -12.26 -12.51
C LEU A 238 -2.57 -13.10 -13.31
N VAL A 239 -1.29 -12.95 -13.01
CA VAL A 239 -0.19 -13.64 -13.69
C VAL A 239 0.63 -14.54 -12.76
N GLY A 240 0.33 -14.53 -11.44
CA GLY A 240 1.05 -15.30 -10.42
C GLY A 240 2.39 -14.68 -10.03
N GLU A 241 2.62 -13.41 -10.36
CA GLU A 241 3.76 -12.61 -9.92
C GLU A 241 3.25 -11.55 -8.94
N VAL A 242 3.79 -11.56 -7.72
CA VAL A 242 3.23 -10.84 -6.58
C VAL A 242 3.14 -9.31 -6.77
N HIS A 243 4.11 -8.71 -7.46
CA HIS A 243 4.10 -7.26 -7.71
C HIS A 243 3.02 -6.89 -8.74
N ALA A 244 2.93 -7.66 -9.84
CA ALA A 244 1.91 -7.45 -10.88
C ALA A 244 0.50 -7.71 -10.33
N ASP A 245 0.32 -8.78 -9.56
CA ASP A 245 -0.98 -9.12 -8.96
C ASP A 245 -1.38 -8.09 -7.90
N GLY A 246 -0.42 -7.48 -7.20
CA GLY A 246 -0.63 -6.41 -6.22
C GLY A 246 -1.16 -5.10 -6.83
N GLU A 247 -0.89 -4.85 -8.12
CA GLU A 247 -1.39 -3.65 -8.80
C GLU A 247 -2.92 -3.60 -8.85
N ILE A 248 -3.60 -4.75 -8.80
CA ILE A 248 -5.07 -4.84 -8.82
C ILE A 248 -5.65 -4.16 -7.56
N ILE A 249 -5.18 -4.56 -6.38
CA ILE A 249 -5.71 -4.02 -5.12
C ILE A 249 -5.23 -2.58 -4.86
N ALA A 250 -3.99 -2.25 -5.18
CA ALA A 250 -3.49 -0.88 -5.04
C ALA A 250 -4.23 0.09 -5.98
N GLY A 251 -4.53 -0.34 -7.20
CA GLY A 251 -5.35 0.42 -8.15
C GLY A 251 -6.77 0.66 -7.64
N ALA A 252 -7.40 -0.33 -7.01
CA ALA A 252 -8.73 -0.19 -6.43
C ALA A 252 -8.76 0.89 -5.32
N PHE A 253 -7.74 0.96 -4.48
CA PHE A 253 -7.62 2.02 -3.48
C PHE A 253 -7.27 3.39 -4.10
N TRP A 254 -6.45 3.42 -5.15
CA TRP A 254 -6.20 4.66 -5.88
C TRP A 254 -7.48 5.23 -6.49
N ASP A 255 -8.29 4.40 -7.17
CA ASP A 255 -9.57 4.83 -7.73
C ASP A 255 -10.60 5.16 -6.64
N THR A 256 -10.56 4.51 -5.48
CA THR A 256 -11.35 4.91 -4.30
C THR A 256 -10.99 6.32 -3.85
N TYR A 257 -9.69 6.64 -3.75
CA TYR A 257 -9.25 8.01 -3.46
C TYR A 257 -9.78 9.01 -4.50
N LEU A 258 -9.69 8.70 -5.78
CA LEU A 258 -10.19 9.58 -6.85
C LEU A 258 -11.71 9.82 -6.74
N ASN A 259 -12.49 8.77 -6.47
CA ASN A 259 -13.93 8.86 -6.33
C ASN A 259 -14.36 9.65 -5.08
N LEU A 260 -13.65 9.49 -3.96
CA LEU A 260 -13.90 10.23 -2.72
C LEU A 260 -13.33 11.65 -2.77
N ASN A 261 -12.32 11.89 -3.61
CA ASN A 261 -11.53 13.12 -3.68
C ASN A 261 -10.95 13.52 -2.30
N ASP A 262 -10.63 12.53 -1.46
CA ASP A 262 -10.10 12.72 -0.10
C ASP A 262 -9.17 11.55 0.27
N MET A 263 -7.85 11.81 0.26
CA MET A 263 -6.83 10.82 0.63
C MET A 263 -6.93 10.40 2.10
N SER A 264 -7.27 11.33 3.00
CA SER A 264 -7.42 11.01 4.41
C SER A 264 -8.61 10.09 4.66
N GLN A 265 -9.71 10.29 3.92
CA GLN A 265 -10.87 9.41 3.99
C GLN A 265 -10.54 8.02 3.45
N MET A 266 -9.87 7.94 2.29
CA MET A 266 -9.41 6.65 1.73
C MET A 266 -8.51 5.91 2.72
N LEU A 267 -7.52 6.59 3.33
CA LEU A 267 -6.64 5.98 4.34
C LEU A 267 -7.40 5.54 5.60
N ASN A 268 -8.43 6.27 6.02
CA ASN A 268 -9.28 5.85 7.12
C ASN A 268 -10.06 4.57 6.80
N LEU A 269 -10.48 4.37 5.57
CA LEU A 269 -11.08 3.11 5.10
C LEU A 269 -10.03 2.00 5.01
N PHE A 270 -8.90 2.28 4.38
CA PHE A 270 -7.79 1.33 4.23
C PHE A 270 -7.30 0.76 5.56
N LYS A 271 -7.14 1.59 6.59
CA LYS A 271 -6.63 1.12 7.89
C LYS A 271 -7.49 0.04 8.55
N TYR A 272 -8.80 0.02 8.30
CA TYR A 272 -9.69 -0.99 8.88
C TYR A 272 -9.50 -2.37 8.27
N THR A 273 -8.93 -2.48 7.07
CA THR A 273 -8.58 -3.77 6.48
C THR A 273 -7.56 -4.52 7.34
N PHE A 274 -6.69 -3.79 8.07
CA PHE A 274 -5.76 -4.40 9.02
C PHE A 274 -6.45 -4.93 10.28
N ASP A 275 -7.62 -4.41 10.65
CA ASP A 275 -8.39 -4.88 11.81
C ASP A 275 -9.19 -6.13 11.43
N GLY A 276 -9.81 -6.18 10.24
CA GLY A 276 -10.43 -7.37 9.66
C GLY A 276 -9.40 -8.41 9.19
N ALA A 277 -8.18 -7.95 8.86
CA ALA A 277 -7.05 -8.76 8.42
C ALA A 277 -7.39 -9.79 7.32
N PRO A 278 -8.07 -9.40 6.20
CA PRO A 278 -8.27 -10.30 5.08
C PRO A 278 -6.91 -10.75 4.55
N ASP A 279 -6.72 -12.05 4.46
CA ASP A 279 -5.45 -12.66 4.01
C ASP A 279 -5.67 -14.11 3.62
N GLY A 280 -4.72 -14.71 2.91
CA GLY A 280 -4.73 -16.11 2.53
C GLY A 280 -3.57 -16.47 1.60
N PRO A 281 -3.42 -17.74 1.22
CA PRO A 281 -2.34 -18.16 0.34
C PRO A 281 -2.49 -17.56 -1.08
N ASN A 282 -1.39 -17.44 -1.80
CA ASN A 282 -1.40 -17.10 -3.22
C ASN A 282 -2.33 -18.07 -3.99
N GLY A 283 -3.07 -17.53 -4.95
CA GLY A 283 -4.10 -18.26 -5.70
C GLY A 283 -5.52 -18.14 -5.10
N THR A 284 -5.70 -17.37 -4.03
CA THR A 284 -7.01 -17.07 -3.42
C THR A 284 -7.39 -15.59 -3.53
N GLU A 285 -6.78 -14.84 -4.45
CA GLU A 285 -6.94 -13.39 -4.63
C GLU A 285 -8.40 -12.98 -4.76
N GLY A 286 -9.23 -13.74 -5.48
CA GLY A 286 -10.66 -13.44 -5.62
C GLY A 286 -11.41 -13.38 -4.29
N ILE A 287 -11.10 -14.30 -3.36
CA ILE A 287 -11.68 -14.30 -2.02
C ILE A 287 -11.14 -13.11 -1.23
N ILE A 288 -9.81 -12.98 -1.18
CA ILE A 288 -9.13 -11.96 -0.37
C ILE A 288 -9.53 -10.54 -0.80
N TYR A 289 -9.53 -10.25 -2.11
CA TYR A 289 -9.87 -8.94 -2.61
C TYR A 289 -11.34 -8.57 -2.37
N THR A 290 -12.25 -9.56 -2.45
CA THR A 290 -13.65 -9.35 -2.06
C THR A 290 -13.78 -9.10 -0.56
N ASP A 291 -13.03 -9.81 0.28
CA ASP A 291 -13.01 -9.59 1.72
C ASP A 291 -12.45 -8.21 2.07
N VAL A 292 -11.40 -7.73 1.36
CA VAL A 292 -10.90 -6.34 1.50
C VAL A 292 -12.00 -5.33 1.15
N LEU A 293 -12.72 -5.50 0.03
CA LEU A 293 -13.85 -4.63 -0.32
C LEU A 293 -14.90 -4.58 0.80
N VAL A 294 -15.24 -5.74 1.36
CA VAL A 294 -16.24 -5.81 2.43
C VAL A 294 -15.75 -5.15 3.71
N GLU A 295 -14.48 -5.30 4.09
CA GLU A 295 -13.89 -4.58 5.23
C GLU A 295 -13.89 -3.06 5.02
N VAL A 296 -13.63 -2.58 3.79
CA VAL A 296 -13.74 -1.16 3.46
C VAL A 296 -15.19 -0.67 3.62
N LEU A 297 -16.19 -1.46 3.21
CA LEU A 297 -17.60 -1.12 3.42
C LEU A 297 -17.97 -1.15 4.90
N PHE A 298 -17.48 -2.10 5.69
CA PHE A 298 -17.68 -2.10 7.15
C PHE A 298 -17.08 -0.86 7.82
N ALA A 299 -15.94 -0.39 7.33
CA ALA A 299 -15.31 0.84 7.83
C ALA A 299 -16.13 2.10 7.50
N ASP A 300 -16.84 2.10 6.36
CA ASP A 300 -17.70 3.21 5.91
C ASP A 300 -19.10 3.15 6.51
N ASP A 301 -19.51 2.00 7.05
CA ASP A 301 -20.84 1.79 7.58
C ASP A 301 -21.12 2.59 8.87
N ASN A 302 -22.31 3.13 8.99
CA ASN A 302 -22.72 3.98 10.10
C ASN A 302 -23.80 3.38 11.02
N ASP A 303 -24.32 2.18 10.69
CA ASP A 303 -25.39 1.54 11.45
C ASP A 303 -25.25 0.02 11.69
N ALA A 304 -24.11 -0.55 11.30
CA ALA A 304 -23.78 -1.98 11.38
C ALA A 304 -24.69 -2.87 10.52
N ASN A 305 -25.12 -2.37 9.35
CA ASN A 305 -26.00 -3.09 8.43
C ASN A 305 -25.67 -2.83 6.95
N LEU A 306 -24.72 -3.55 6.39
CA LEU A 306 -24.32 -3.42 4.99
C LEU A 306 -25.46 -3.66 3.97
N THR A 307 -26.60 -4.26 4.38
CA THR A 307 -27.69 -4.56 3.46
C THR A 307 -28.50 -3.33 3.04
N ASN A 308 -28.36 -2.20 3.72
CA ASN A 308 -29.01 -0.93 3.38
C ASN A 308 -28.04 0.10 2.75
N GLY A 309 -26.80 -0.34 2.44
CA GLY A 309 -25.74 0.51 1.90
C GLY A 309 -24.94 1.24 2.98
N THR A 310 -23.89 1.94 2.57
CA THR A 310 -23.02 2.75 3.45
C THR A 310 -22.90 4.17 2.87
N PRO A 311 -22.46 5.17 3.64
CA PRO A 311 -22.41 6.56 3.18
C PRO A 311 -21.68 6.80 1.85
N ASN A 312 -20.64 6.02 1.54
CA ASN A 312 -19.83 6.17 0.34
C ASN A 312 -19.77 4.88 -0.52
N ASP A 313 -20.71 3.95 -0.33
CA ASP A 313 -20.72 2.63 -0.98
C ASP A 313 -20.59 2.71 -2.51
N ILE A 314 -21.31 3.62 -3.15
CA ILE A 314 -21.24 3.79 -4.61
C ILE A 314 -19.83 4.15 -5.05
N ALA A 315 -19.16 5.08 -4.37
CA ALA A 315 -17.80 5.52 -4.71
C ALA A 315 -16.79 4.38 -4.52
N ILE A 316 -16.92 3.61 -3.44
CA ILE A 316 -16.05 2.48 -3.09
C ILE A 316 -16.27 1.33 -4.09
N ILE A 317 -17.51 0.88 -4.25
CA ILE A 317 -17.82 -0.28 -5.09
C ILE A 317 -17.50 -0.02 -6.56
N GLN A 318 -17.75 1.18 -7.06
CA GLN A 318 -17.39 1.56 -8.44
C GLN A 318 -15.86 1.53 -8.63
N ALA A 319 -15.07 1.99 -7.66
CA ALA A 319 -13.62 1.94 -7.72
C ALA A 319 -13.11 0.50 -7.79
N PHE A 320 -13.56 -0.36 -6.89
CA PHE A 320 -13.17 -1.76 -6.85
C PHE A 320 -13.64 -2.52 -8.10
N ALA A 321 -14.85 -2.23 -8.60
CA ALA A 321 -15.38 -2.86 -9.81
C ALA A 321 -14.56 -2.53 -11.08
N LEU A 322 -13.92 -1.36 -11.17
CA LEU A 322 -12.96 -1.03 -12.24
C LEU A 322 -11.78 -2.01 -12.28
N HIS A 323 -11.51 -2.64 -11.15
CA HIS A 323 -10.46 -3.66 -10.99
C HIS A 323 -11.03 -5.09 -10.92
N GLY A 324 -12.28 -5.30 -11.36
CA GLY A 324 -12.93 -6.62 -11.38
C GLY A 324 -13.27 -7.18 -9.99
N ILE A 325 -13.13 -6.37 -8.94
CA ILE A 325 -13.45 -6.77 -7.57
C ILE A 325 -14.88 -6.31 -7.27
N THR A 326 -15.81 -7.28 -7.19
CA THR A 326 -17.22 -7.04 -6.87
C THR A 326 -17.61 -7.84 -5.62
N LEU A 327 -18.78 -7.60 -5.06
CA LEU A 327 -19.29 -8.35 -3.91
C LEU A 327 -19.53 -9.84 -4.20
N LEU A 328 -19.56 -10.20 -5.49
CA LEU A 328 -19.76 -11.58 -5.96
C LEU A 328 -18.56 -12.17 -6.69
N SER A 329 -17.40 -11.51 -6.72
CA SER A 329 -16.20 -12.01 -7.43
C SER A 329 -15.72 -13.37 -6.93
N ASN A 330 -16.06 -13.74 -5.69
CA ASN A 330 -15.74 -15.03 -5.09
C ASN A 330 -16.93 -16.04 -5.12
N ALA A 331 -18.02 -15.71 -5.81
CA ALA A 331 -19.15 -16.63 -5.93
C ALA A 331 -18.78 -17.85 -6.77
N VAL A 332 -19.33 -19.00 -6.38
CA VAL A 332 -19.12 -20.26 -7.09
C VAL A 332 -20.41 -20.68 -7.77
N ILE A 333 -20.35 -20.87 -9.09
CA ILE A 333 -21.43 -21.41 -9.91
C ILE A 333 -21.11 -22.87 -10.26
N ALA A 334 -21.65 -23.80 -9.52
CA ALA A 334 -21.51 -25.23 -9.82
C ALA A 334 -22.61 -25.64 -10.81
N HIS A 335 -22.23 -25.85 -12.07
CA HIS A 335 -23.14 -26.21 -13.17
C HIS A 335 -22.58 -27.37 -13.99
N SER A 336 -23.45 -28.28 -14.38
CA SER A 336 -23.12 -29.32 -15.35
C SER A 336 -23.62 -28.92 -16.73
N PRO A 337 -22.71 -28.58 -17.69
CA PRO A 337 -23.10 -28.12 -19.01
C PRO A 337 -23.95 -29.12 -19.76
N VAL A 338 -25.03 -28.65 -20.39
CA VAL A 338 -25.85 -29.45 -21.28
C VAL A 338 -25.19 -29.46 -22.66
N SER A 339 -24.59 -30.59 -23.04
CA SER A 339 -23.87 -30.75 -24.31
C SER A 339 -24.75 -31.23 -25.49
N LEU A 340 -25.91 -31.83 -25.21
CA LEU A 340 -26.83 -32.33 -26.21
C LEU A 340 -28.25 -32.31 -25.64
N ALA A 341 -29.19 -31.82 -26.46
CA ALA A 341 -30.62 -31.88 -26.15
C ALA A 341 -31.44 -32.30 -27.42
N PRO A 342 -32.56 -33.00 -27.27
CA PRO A 342 -33.46 -33.25 -28.39
C PRO A 342 -34.02 -31.95 -28.98
N GLY A 343 -34.15 -31.84 -30.28
CA GLY A 343 -34.80 -30.71 -30.91
C GLY A 343 -36.29 -30.62 -30.56
N ASN A 344 -36.81 -29.39 -30.60
CA ASN A 344 -38.20 -29.06 -30.27
C ASN A 344 -38.64 -29.39 -28.81
N ILE A 345 -37.66 -29.46 -27.91
CA ILE A 345 -37.90 -29.65 -26.47
C ILE A 345 -37.15 -28.52 -25.72
N ASP A 346 -37.76 -28.02 -24.67
CA ASP A 346 -37.18 -27.03 -23.78
C ASP A 346 -35.97 -27.58 -23.04
N ILE A 347 -34.96 -26.78 -22.82
CA ILE A 347 -33.71 -27.18 -22.13
C ILE A 347 -33.71 -26.56 -20.75
N ASN A 348 -33.72 -27.37 -19.70
CA ASN A 348 -33.56 -26.93 -18.34
C ASN A 348 -32.09 -26.73 -18.03
N ILE A 349 -31.73 -25.52 -17.61
CA ILE A 349 -30.42 -25.14 -17.07
C ILE A 349 -30.59 -25.04 -15.56
N SER A 350 -29.72 -25.72 -14.82
CA SER A 350 -29.69 -25.64 -13.36
C SER A 350 -28.27 -25.40 -12.88
N ALA A 351 -28.09 -24.59 -11.86
CA ALA A 351 -26.82 -24.32 -11.21
C ALA A 351 -26.99 -24.26 -9.69
N ASN A 352 -26.03 -24.78 -8.96
CA ASN A 352 -25.92 -24.49 -7.54
C ASN A 352 -24.98 -23.29 -7.37
N ILE A 353 -25.52 -22.19 -6.81
CA ILE A 353 -24.81 -20.93 -6.64
C ILE A 353 -24.58 -20.71 -5.17
N SER A 354 -23.32 -20.47 -4.80
CA SER A 354 -22.93 -20.10 -3.46
C SER A 354 -22.07 -18.83 -3.50
N ALA A 355 -22.41 -17.86 -2.65
CA ALA A 355 -21.66 -16.62 -2.48
C ALA A 355 -21.41 -16.42 -0.98
N THR A 356 -20.21 -16.02 -0.62
CA THR A 356 -19.84 -15.70 0.78
C THR A 356 -20.77 -14.59 1.30
N TYR A 357 -21.00 -13.59 0.48
CA TYR A 357 -21.86 -12.44 0.79
C TYR A 357 -23.20 -12.57 0.04
N SER A 358 -23.98 -13.62 0.37
CA SER A 358 -25.24 -13.91 -0.33
C SER A 358 -26.28 -12.79 -0.26
N TRP A 359 -26.20 -11.88 0.71
CA TRP A 359 -27.05 -10.70 0.81
C TRP A 359 -26.83 -9.72 -0.36
N ALA A 360 -25.65 -9.77 -0.99
CA ALA A 360 -25.32 -8.92 -2.14
C ALA A 360 -25.89 -9.43 -3.46
N LEU A 361 -26.35 -10.70 -3.54
CA LEU A 361 -26.89 -11.26 -4.77
C LEU A 361 -28.28 -10.70 -5.09
N SER A 362 -28.39 -9.89 -6.13
CA SER A 362 -29.64 -9.34 -6.63
C SER A 362 -30.34 -10.29 -7.61
N SER A 363 -29.61 -10.85 -8.58
CA SER A 363 -30.18 -11.74 -9.57
C SER A 363 -29.14 -12.73 -10.14
N ALA A 364 -29.63 -13.87 -10.63
CA ALA A 364 -28.89 -14.77 -11.49
C ALA A 364 -29.62 -14.90 -12.82
N ASN A 365 -28.88 -14.81 -13.92
CA ASN A 365 -29.43 -14.88 -15.27
C ASN A 365 -28.72 -15.93 -16.11
N CYS A 366 -29.47 -16.67 -16.92
CA CYS A 366 -28.94 -17.51 -17.98
C CYS A 366 -29.06 -16.76 -19.31
N PHE A 367 -27.94 -16.41 -19.91
CA PHE A 367 -27.88 -15.81 -21.23
C PHE A 367 -27.68 -16.90 -22.26
N TYR A 368 -28.47 -16.88 -23.34
CA TYR A 368 -28.31 -17.82 -24.44
C TYR A 368 -28.43 -17.15 -25.82
N ARG A 369 -27.78 -17.74 -26.79
CA ARG A 369 -27.94 -17.36 -28.21
C ARG A 369 -28.03 -18.62 -29.08
N VAL A 370 -28.67 -18.48 -30.23
CA VAL A 370 -28.89 -19.58 -31.17
C VAL A 370 -28.01 -19.36 -32.40
N ASN A 371 -27.22 -20.36 -32.77
CA ASN A 371 -26.26 -20.34 -33.87
C ASN A 371 -25.28 -19.17 -33.72
N ASP A 372 -24.99 -18.46 -34.80
CA ASP A 372 -24.07 -17.31 -34.84
C ASP A 372 -24.76 -15.97 -34.55
N ASN A 373 -25.95 -15.98 -33.93
CA ASN A 373 -26.61 -14.73 -33.54
C ASN A 373 -25.74 -13.95 -32.58
N GLN A 374 -25.54 -12.66 -32.85
CA GLN A 374 -24.72 -11.79 -32.00
C GLN A 374 -25.47 -11.33 -30.73
N ASN A 375 -26.79 -11.39 -30.75
CA ASN A 375 -27.62 -10.97 -29.61
C ASN A 375 -27.84 -12.11 -28.63
N TRP A 376 -27.60 -11.84 -27.37
CA TRP A 376 -27.92 -12.72 -26.26
C TRP A 376 -29.34 -12.50 -25.75
N ASN A 377 -30.07 -13.57 -25.49
CA ASN A 377 -31.37 -13.53 -24.81
C ASN A 377 -31.12 -13.82 -23.32
N ALA A 378 -31.68 -12.97 -22.45
CA ALA A 378 -31.55 -13.13 -21.00
C ALA A 378 -32.79 -13.87 -20.45
N LEU A 379 -32.54 -14.86 -19.60
CA LEU A 379 -33.56 -15.59 -18.84
C LEU A 379 -33.22 -15.47 -17.35
N SER A 380 -34.12 -14.84 -16.57
CA SER A 380 -33.95 -14.83 -15.11
C SER A 380 -34.06 -16.24 -14.56
N MET A 381 -33.10 -16.60 -13.70
CA MET A 381 -33.11 -17.91 -13.02
C MET A 381 -33.97 -17.85 -11.74
N THR A 382 -34.76 -18.85 -11.53
CA THR A 382 -35.59 -18.98 -10.32
C THR A 382 -34.82 -19.70 -9.24
N ALA A 383 -34.72 -19.11 -8.06
CA ALA A 383 -34.03 -19.66 -6.90
C ALA A 383 -34.94 -20.62 -6.09
N ASN A 384 -34.37 -21.75 -5.67
CA ASN A 384 -34.90 -22.62 -4.62
C ASN A 384 -33.73 -23.00 -3.69
N GLY A 385 -33.53 -22.18 -2.63
CA GLY A 385 -32.30 -22.20 -1.86
C GLY A 385 -31.12 -21.82 -2.76
N ASN A 386 -30.05 -22.58 -2.72
CA ASN A 386 -28.86 -22.36 -3.58
C ASN A 386 -29.01 -22.94 -4.99
N ASN A 387 -30.13 -23.62 -5.31
CA ASN A 387 -30.35 -24.16 -6.64
C ASN A 387 -31.13 -23.16 -7.49
N PHE A 388 -30.54 -22.71 -8.58
CA PHE A 388 -31.11 -21.75 -9.53
C PHE A 388 -31.43 -22.47 -10.84
N THR A 389 -32.59 -22.19 -11.42
CA THR A 389 -33.05 -22.83 -12.65
C THR A 389 -33.58 -21.85 -13.66
N ALA A 390 -33.30 -22.07 -14.93
CA ALA A 390 -33.92 -21.38 -16.06
C ALA A 390 -34.24 -22.37 -17.18
N THR A 391 -35.18 -22.02 -18.06
CA THR A 391 -35.58 -22.85 -19.18
C THR A 391 -35.29 -22.12 -20.49
N ILE A 392 -34.34 -22.65 -21.29
CA ILE A 392 -34.11 -22.20 -22.65
C ILE A 392 -35.21 -22.78 -23.53
N PRO A 393 -36.00 -21.93 -24.27
CA PRO A 393 -37.08 -22.43 -25.12
C PRO A 393 -36.60 -23.38 -26.21
N ALA A 394 -37.48 -24.29 -26.57
CA ALA A 394 -37.23 -25.30 -27.60
C ALA A 394 -36.70 -24.72 -28.91
N GLN A 395 -35.69 -25.34 -29.50
CA GLN A 395 -35.08 -24.98 -30.76
C GLN A 395 -35.23 -26.10 -31.79
N SER A 396 -35.19 -25.74 -33.07
CA SER A 396 -35.24 -26.76 -34.15
C SER A 396 -33.99 -27.64 -34.17
N ASN A 397 -34.17 -28.84 -34.71
CA ASN A 397 -33.03 -29.76 -34.91
C ASN A 397 -31.94 -29.11 -35.75
N GLY A 398 -30.68 -29.31 -35.34
CA GLY A 398 -29.51 -28.80 -35.99
C GLY A 398 -29.05 -27.39 -35.52
N ASN A 399 -29.85 -26.72 -34.67
CA ASN A 399 -29.39 -25.49 -34.06
C ASN A 399 -28.33 -25.75 -32.98
N ILE A 400 -27.35 -24.81 -32.89
CA ILE A 400 -26.35 -24.77 -31.84
C ILE A 400 -26.75 -23.68 -30.86
N ILE A 401 -26.74 -24.01 -29.56
CA ILE A 401 -27.01 -23.04 -28.51
C ILE A 401 -25.74 -22.79 -27.71
N ALA A 402 -25.29 -21.54 -27.68
CA ALA A 402 -24.29 -21.08 -26.71
C ALA A 402 -25.03 -20.44 -25.53
N TYR A 403 -24.59 -20.73 -24.30
CA TYR A 403 -25.16 -20.12 -23.11
C TYR A 403 -24.10 -19.96 -22.01
N TYR A 404 -24.35 -19.00 -21.10
CA TYR A 404 -23.59 -18.80 -19.87
C TYR A 404 -24.51 -18.33 -18.75
N ILE A 405 -24.04 -18.43 -17.50
CA ILE A 405 -24.74 -17.95 -16.31
C ILE A 405 -23.97 -16.77 -15.77
N SER A 406 -24.67 -15.69 -15.43
CA SER A 406 -24.10 -14.47 -14.83
C SER A 406 -24.87 -14.14 -13.56
N LEU A 407 -24.17 -13.63 -12.57
CA LEU A 407 -24.70 -13.11 -11.32
C LEU A 407 -24.64 -11.60 -11.34
N THR A 408 -25.62 -10.95 -10.75
CA THR A 408 -25.64 -9.48 -10.62
C THR A 408 -25.81 -9.13 -9.15
N ASP A 409 -24.97 -8.25 -8.64
CA ASP A 409 -25.06 -7.77 -7.26
C ASP A 409 -26.11 -6.64 -7.09
N ASN A 410 -26.32 -6.19 -5.86
CA ASN A 410 -27.28 -5.15 -5.51
C ASN A 410 -26.91 -3.78 -6.10
N TYR A 411 -25.69 -3.60 -6.61
CA TYR A 411 -25.20 -2.37 -7.23
C TYR A 411 -25.17 -2.47 -8.76
N GLY A 412 -25.58 -3.61 -9.33
CA GLY A 412 -25.71 -3.84 -10.76
C GLY A 412 -24.43 -4.33 -11.45
N PHE A 413 -23.39 -4.70 -10.69
CA PHE A 413 -22.17 -5.29 -11.26
C PHE A 413 -22.35 -6.79 -11.51
N GLU A 414 -21.93 -7.21 -12.70
CA GLU A 414 -21.96 -8.62 -13.11
C GLU A 414 -20.67 -9.34 -12.70
N SER A 415 -20.83 -10.62 -12.31
CA SER A 415 -19.75 -11.56 -11.96
C SER A 415 -19.96 -12.92 -12.62
#